data_af3be3fe4b7d92738e1ad7cad9887125
#
_entry.id   af3be3fe4b7d92738e1ad7cad9887125
#
_cell.length_a   1.000
_cell.length_b   1.000
_cell.length_c   1.000
_cell.angle_alpha   90.00
_cell.angle_beta   90.00
_cell.angle_gamma   90.00
#
_symmetry.space_group_name_H-M   'P 1'
#
loop_
_entity.id
_entity.type
_entity.pdbx_description
1 polymer ?
#
loop_
_entity_poly.entity_id
_entity_poly.type
_entity_poly.pdbx_seq_one_letter_code
_entity_poly.pdbx_strand_id
1 'polypeptide(L)' 'MATEYVLDADKIAHWRIDNHVPLKQLAREAGVNLSSLGHAIRDGREVKMNLLLNLAEAMGEDPRDIVRPKDKENEETI' A
#
# COMPACT_ATOMS: atom_id res chain seq x y z
N MET A 1 -3.64 22.01 -4.19
CA MET A 1 -4.22 20.94 -3.46
C MET A 1 -3.33 19.77 -3.41
N ALA A 2 -3.15 19.23 -2.27
CA ALA A 2 -2.33 18.05 -2.12
C ALA A 2 -3.09 16.84 -2.65
N THR A 3 -2.39 16.00 -3.38
CA THR A 3 -2.97 14.75 -3.85
C THR A 3 -2.80 13.71 -2.76
N GLU A 4 -3.88 13.05 -2.41
CA GLU A 4 -3.81 11.96 -1.46
C GLU A 4 -3.40 10.69 -2.18
N TYR A 5 -2.61 9.88 -1.52
CA TYR A 5 -2.14 8.63 -2.10
C TYR A 5 -2.59 7.47 -1.24
N VAL A 6 -2.90 6.37 -1.90
CA VAL A 6 -3.27 5.13 -1.23
C VAL A 6 -2.38 4.03 -1.76
N LEU A 7 -2.30 2.93 -1.02
CA LEU A 7 -1.49 1.80 -1.46
C LEU A 7 -2.11 1.17 -2.70
N ASP A 8 -1.26 0.81 -3.64
CA ASP A 8 -1.71 0.14 -4.85
C ASP A 8 -1.83 -1.34 -4.56
N ALA A 9 -3.04 -1.79 -4.29
CA ALA A 9 -3.28 -3.16 -3.88
C ALA A 9 -2.82 -4.16 -4.94
N ASP A 10 -3.01 -3.82 -6.22
CA ASP A 10 -2.64 -4.75 -7.28
C ASP A 10 -1.13 -4.92 -7.36
N LYS A 11 -0.39 -3.83 -7.25
CA LYS A 11 1.06 -3.92 -7.31
C LYS A 11 1.61 -4.68 -6.11
N ILE A 12 1.04 -4.43 -4.94
CA ILE A 12 1.49 -5.13 -3.74
C ILE A 12 1.16 -6.61 -3.86
N ALA A 13 -0.02 -6.94 -4.36
CA ALA A 13 -0.40 -8.34 -4.53
C ALA A 13 0.52 -9.04 -5.52
N HIS A 14 0.83 -8.39 -6.65
CA HIS A 14 1.72 -8.99 -7.61
C HIS A 14 3.12 -9.20 -7.03
N TRP A 15 3.61 -8.23 -6.28
CA TRP A 15 4.92 -8.37 -5.66
C TRP A 15 4.94 -9.56 -4.70
N ARG A 16 3.86 -9.69 -3.91
CA ARG A 16 3.80 -10.80 -2.96
C ARG A 16 3.77 -12.15 -3.66
N ILE A 17 3.01 -12.23 -4.74
CA ILE A 17 2.94 -13.48 -5.50
C ILE A 17 4.29 -13.81 -6.12
N ASP A 18 4.94 -12.81 -6.72
CA ASP A 18 6.22 -13.03 -7.37
C ASP A 18 7.29 -13.46 -6.38
N ASN A 19 7.22 -12.97 -5.16
CA ASN A 19 8.24 -13.26 -4.17
C ASN A 19 7.79 -14.29 -3.13
N HIS A 20 6.61 -14.83 -3.29
CA HIS A 20 6.07 -15.83 -2.38
C HIS A 20 6.02 -15.33 -0.94
N VAL A 21 5.55 -14.10 -0.74
CA VAL A 21 5.51 -13.47 0.58
C VAL A 21 4.06 -13.25 1.00
N PRO A 22 3.60 -13.96 2.04
CA PRO A 22 2.24 -13.72 2.54
C PRO A 22 2.15 -12.34 3.18
N LEU A 23 0.95 -11.81 3.24
CA LEU A 23 0.75 -10.49 3.81
C LEU A 23 1.25 -10.43 5.25
N LYS A 24 1.05 -11.49 6.01
CA LYS A 24 1.49 -11.53 7.39
C LYS A 24 3.01 -11.37 7.49
N GLN A 25 3.73 -12.03 6.61
CA GLN A 25 5.18 -11.93 6.61
C GLN A 25 5.61 -10.53 6.18
N LEU A 26 4.95 -9.96 5.19
CA LEU A 26 5.29 -8.62 4.74
C LEU A 26 5.07 -7.61 5.86
N ALA A 27 3.98 -7.72 6.59
CA ALA A 27 3.71 -6.83 7.71
C ALA A 27 4.80 -6.96 8.76
N ARG A 28 5.25 -8.19 9.04
CA ARG A 28 6.29 -8.41 10.01
C ARG A 28 7.60 -7.78 9.57
N GLU A 29 7.95 -7.95 8.31
CA GLU A 29 9.21 -7.41 7.81
C GLU A 29 9.18 -5.90 7.75
N ALA A 30 8.03 -5.33 7.49
CA ALA A 30 7.90 -3.88 7.48
C ALA A 30 7.76 -3.31 8.88
N GLY A 31 7.58 -4.17 9.88
CA GLY A 31 7.41 -3.69 11.24
C GLY A 31 6.08 -3.01 11.47
N VAL A 32 5.05 -3.39 10.72
CA VAL A 32 3.74 -2.76 10.84
C VAL A 32 2.74 -3.81 11.30
N ASN A 33 1.63 -3.32 11.83
CA ASN A 33 0.57 -4.20 12.29
C ASN A 33 -0.17 -4.78 11.10
N LEU A 34 -0.42 -6.09 11.15
CA LEU A 34 -1.09 -6.76 10.04
C LEU A 34 -2.46 -6.18 9.79
N SER A 35 -3.22 -5.88 10.84
CA SER A 35 -4.54 -5.31 10.66
C SER A 35 -4.46 -3.94 10.01
N SER A 36 -3.50 -3.13 10.42
CA SER A 36 -3.34 -1.80 9.85
C SER A 36 -2.97 -1.90 8.37
N LEU A 37 -2.06 -2.80 8.04
CA LEU A 37 -1.65 -2.97 6.66
C LEU A 37 -2.82 -3.47 5.81
N GLY A 38 -3.57 -4.43 6.32
CA GLY A 38 -4.71 -4.95 5.61
C GLY A 38 -5.77 -3.90 5.36
N HIS A 39 -6.02 -3.06 6.37
CA HIS A 39 -6.99 -1.98 6.20
C HIS A 39 -6.51 -0.95 5.20
N ALA A 40 -5.24 -0.59 5.25
CA ALA A 40 -4.71 0.39 4.32
C ALA A 40 -4.83 -0.09 2.88
N ILE A 41 -4.61 -1.37 2.65
CA ILE A 41 -4.70 -1.92 1.30
C ILE A 41 -6.15 -2.06 0.88
N ARG A 42 -6.98 -2.61 1.77
CA ARG A 42 -8.34 -2.97 1.38
C ARG A 42 -9.27 -1.78 1.30
N ASP A 43 -9.11 -0.84 2.25
CA ASP A 43 -10.05 0.25 2.36
C ASP A 43 -9.69 1.44 1.48
N GLY A 44 -8.53 1.44 0.88
CA GLY A 44 -8.12 2.55 0.03
C GLY A 44 -7.98 3.85 0.79
N ARG A 45 -7.55 3.77 2.05
CA ARG A 45 -7.36 4.98 2.84
C ARG A 45 -6.02 5.60 2.55
N GLU A 46 -5.94 6.88 2.81
CA GLU A 46 -4.66 7.57 2.67
C GLU A 46 -3.62 6.89 3.54
N VAL A 47 -2.48 6.57 2.96
CA VAL A 47 -1.46 5.84 3.68
C VAL A 47 -0.57 6.82 4.43
N LYS A 48 -0.20 6.46 5.65
CA LYS A 48 0.70 7.28 6.42
C LYS A 48 2.12 7.09 5.91
N MET A 49 2.87 8.17 5.94
CA MET A 49 4.21 8.16 5.38
C MET A 49 5.10 7.10 6.03
N ASN A 50 5.04 6.96 7.35
CA ASN A 50 5.88 5.97 8.01
C ASN A 50 5.56 4.56 7.55
N LEU A 51 4.29 4.24 7.42
CA LEU A 51 3.91 2.92 6.97
C LEU A 51 4.36 2.70 5.53
N LEU A 52 4.19 3.71 4.69
CA LEU A 52 4.58 3.59 3.30
C LEU A 52 6.08 3.35 3.16
N LEU A 53 6.89 4.12 3.88
CA LEU A 53 8.33 3.99 3.76
C LEU A 53 8.80 2.64 4.29
N ASN A 54 8.24 2.20 5.41
CA ASN A 54 8.61 0.90 5.96
C ASN A 54 8.21 -0.24 5.04
N LEU A 55 7.03 -0.12 4.44
CA LEU A 55 6.56 -1.15 3.54
C LEU A 55 7.43 -1.20 2.28
N ALA A 56 7.73 -0.05 1.71
CA ALA A 56 8.55 0.01 0.51
C ALA A 56 9.93 -0.58 0.78
N GLU A 57 10.49 -0.28 1.94
CA GLU A 57 11.79 -0.81 2.27
C GLU A 57 11.74 -2.34 2.39
N ALA A 58 10.71 -2.86 3.03
CA ALA A 58 10.57 -4.31 3.17
C ALA A 58 10.42 -4.98 1.81
N MET A 59 9.78 -4.30 0.87
CA MET A 59 9.59 -4.86 -0.46
C MET A 59 10.77 -4.62 -1.39
N GLY A 60 11.68 -3.73 -0.99
CA GLY A 60 12.78 -3.39 -1.87
C GLY A 60 12.33 -2.57 -3.07
N GLU A 61 11.23 -1.84 -2.91
CA GLU A 61 10.68 -1.06 -4.00
C GLU A 61 10.70 0.42 -3.67
N ASP A 62 10.59 1.24 -4.70
CA ASP A 62 10.48 2.67 -4.49
C ASP A 62 9.08 2.96 -3.93
N PRO A 63 8.97 3.79 -2.90
CA PRO A 63 7.63 4.08 -2.36
C PRO A 63 6.65 4.58 -3.42
N ARG A 64 7.14 5.29 -4.43
CA ARG A 64 6.24 5.80 -5.47
C ARG A 64 5.68 4.68 -6.33
N ASP A 65 6.33 3.52 -6.35
CA ASP A 65 5.88 2.43 -7.19
C ASP A 65 4.78 1.62 -6.56
N ILE A 66 4.53 1.78 -5.28
CA ILE A 66 3.53 0.98 -4.60
C ILE A 66 2.35 1.80 -4.12
N VAL A 67 2.24 3.04 -4.58
CA VAL A 67 1.09 3.88 -4.26
C VAL A 67 0.48 4.38 -5.54
N ARG A 68 -0.75 4.82 -5.45
CA ARG A 68 -1.43 5.47 -6.54
C ARG A 68 -2.24 6.62 -5.98
N PRO A 69 -2.56 7.61 -6.79
CA PRO A 69 -3.40 8.69 -6.30
C PRO A 69 -4.73 8.14 -5.88
N LYS A 70 -5.27 8.70 -4.81
CA LYS A 70 -6.57 8.28 -4.35
C LYS A 70 -7.57 8.51 -5.45
N ASP A 71 -8.40 7.51 -5.67
CA ASP A 71 -9.32 7.54 -6.77
C ASP A 71 -10.39 8.58 -6.53
N LYS A 72 -10.48 9.52 -7.45
CA LYS A 72 -11.46 10.53 -7.30
C LYS A 72 -12.53 10.47 -8.31
N GLU A 73 -12.42 9.54 -9.20
CA GLU A 73 -13.40 9.52 -10.21
C GLU A 73 -14.72 9.18 -9.69
N ASN A 74 -14.79 8.78 -8.48
CA ASN A 74 -16.10 8.57 -7.94
C ASN A 74 -16.96 9.76 -8.08
N GLU A 75 -16.35 10.89 -7.96
CA GLU A 75 -17.14 12.06 -8.01
C GLU A 75 -17.55 12.38 -9.36
N GLU A 76 -16.72 12.11 -10.32
CA GLU A 76 -17.16 12.52 -11.57
C GLU A 76 -18.07 11.60 -12.20
N THR A 77 -18.30 10.50 -11.65
CA THR A 77 -19.30 9.67 -12.24
C THR A 77 -20.65 10.19 -12.03
N ILE A 78 -20.79 11.23 -11.38
CA ILE A 78 -22.09 11.74 -11.11
C ILE A 78 -22.85 12.19 -12.29
#